data_d549554eac4e3bbb44cab709fa6c4408
#
_entry.id   d549554eac4e3bbb44cab709fa6c4408
#
_cell.length_a   1.000
_cell.length_b   1.000
_cell.length_c   1.000
_cell.angle_alpha   90.00
_cell.angle_beta   90.00
_cell.angle_gamma   90.00
#
_symmetry.space_group_name_H-M   'P 1'
#
loop_
_entity.id
_entity.type
_entity.pdbx_description
1 polymer ?
#
loop_
_entity_poly.entity_id
_entity_poly.type
_entity_poly.pdbx_seq_one_letter_code
_entity_poly.pdbx_strand_id
1 'polypeptide(L)'
;IKKGLRMKITKAKFLVSAPSLKECPELNLPEIALIGRSNVGKSSFINSIVNINGLAKTSNTPGKTKLINLFNINDKFIFADLPGYGYAKVSGKLRNLWQKNLEEYLLNRKTIVSLIQLIDSRHDIQQNDFQMVQWIKYNNLPFFVIATKVDQIPKAKISAVCQNFEKILEVPVFPFSKSNSFYNLKIT
;
A
#
# COMPACT_ATOMS: atom_id res chain seq x y z
N ILE A 1 9.48 26.88 -6.43
CA ILE A 1 8.98 25.71 -5.68
C ILE A 1 7.49 26.00 -5.43
N LYS A 2 6.59 25.35 -6.23
CA LYS A 2 5.15 25.45 -6.00
C LYS A 2 4.84 24.90 -4.61
N LYS A 3 4.20 25.69 -3.73
CA LYS A 3 3.62 25.20 -2.47
C LYS A 3 2.66 24.06 -2.83
N GLY A 4 3.03 22.82 -2.52
CA GLY A 4 2.15 21.67 -2.74
C GLY A 4 0.83 21.88 -2.01
N LEU A 5 -0.28 21.66 -2.70
CA LEU A 5 -1.63 21.75 -2.12
C LEU A 5 -1.75 20.66 -1.04
N ARG A 6 -1.73 21.06 0.23
CA ARG A 6 -1.93 20.13 1.34
C ARG A 6 -3.41 19.77 1.42
N MET A 7 -3.77 18.59 0.95
CA MET A 7 -5.14 18.12 1.09
C MET A 7 -5.41 17.70 2.54
N LYS A 8 -6.39 18.36 3.17
CA LYS A 8 -6.90 17.94 4.50
C LYS A 8 -7.92 16.82 4.29
N ILE A 9 -7.68 15.66 4.90
CA ILE A 9 -8.68 14.59 4.93
C ILE A 9 -9.68 14.92 6.06
N THR A 10 -10.94 15.09 5.70
CA THR A 10 -12.04 15.43 6.63
C THR A 10 -13.08 14.34 6.71
N LYS A 11 -13.11 13.45 5.71
CA LYS A 11 -14.08 12.37 5.60
C LYS A 11 -13.39 11.13 5.03
N ALA A 12 -13.55 10.00 5.66
CA ALA A 12 -13.16 8.71 5.10
C ALA A 12 -14.18 7.65 5.52
N LYS A 13 -14.59 6.81 4.58
CA LYS A 13 -15.54 5.72 4.84
C LYS A 13 -15.15 4.46 4.07
N PHE A 14 -15.34 3.33 4.70
CA PHE A 14 -15.29 2.03 4.03
C PHE A 14 -16.47 1.92 3.04
N LEU A 15 -16.20 1.41 1.85
CA LEU A 15 -17.23 1.19 0.82
C LEU A 15 -17.61 -0.28 0.73
N VAL A 16 -16.63 -1.14 0.41
CA VAL A 16 -16.87 -2.54 0.09
C VAL A 16 -15.62 -3.38 0.28
N SER A 17 -15.83 -4.66 0.55
CA SER A 17 -14.82 -5.73 0.38
C SER A 17 -15.24 -6.63 -0.77
N ALA A 18 -14.41 -6.74 -1.80
CA ALA A 18 -14.67 -7.53 -3.00
C ALA A 18 -13.62 -8.64 -3.18
N PRO A 19 -14.01 -9.86 -3.55
CA PRO A 19 -13.07 -10.96 -3.76
C PRO A 19 -12.26 -10.83 -5.05
N SER A 20 -12.75 -10.12 -6.05
CA SER A 20 -12.07 -9.85 -7.32
C SER A 20 -12.48 -8.51 -7.91
N LEU A 21 -11.85 -8.14 -9.03
CA LEU A 21 -12.19 -6.91 -9.77
C LEU A 21 -13.66 -6.87 -10.21
N LYS A 22 -14.23 -8.01 -10.58
CA LYS A 22 -15.60 -8.12 -11.11
C LYS A 22 -16.66 -7.70 -10.09
N GLU A 23 -16.40 -7.92 -8.81
CA GLU A 23 -17.31 -7.53 -7.71
C GLU A 23 -17.01 -6.14 -7.16
N CYS A 24 -15.98 -5.47 -7.66
CA CYS A 24 -15.73 -4.08 -7.32
C CYS A 24 -16.73 -3.16 -8.03
N PRO A 25 -17.33 -2.18 -7.33
CA PRO A 25 -18.19 -1.20 -7.96
C PRO A 25 -17.41 -0.34 -8.98
N GLU A 26 -18.07 0.08 -10.02
CA GLU A 26 -17.54 1.11 -10.90
C GLU A 26 -17.63 2.46 -10.19
N LEU A 27 -16.47 3.07 -9.98
CA LEU A 27 -16.33 4.35 -9.32
C LEU A 27 -15.61 5.31 -10.26
N ASN A 28 -16.19 6.52 -10.45
CA ASN A 28 -15.58 7.56 -11.29
C ASN A 28 -14.63 8.46 -10.48
N LEU A 29 -13.88 7.86 -9.54
CA LEU A 29 -12.90 8.57 -8.72
C LEU A 29 -11.51 7.96 -8.93
N PRO A 30 -10.44 8.77 -8.91
CA PRO A 30 -9.08 8.25 -8.99
C PRO A 30 -8.81 7.32 -7.82
N GLU A 31 -8.09 6.22 -8.08
CA GLU A 31 -7.74 5.23 -7.07
C GLU A 31 -6.24 5.19 -6.81
N ILE A 32 -5.87 5.11 -5.53
CA ILE A 32 -4.52 4.82 -5.07
C ILE A 32 -4.54 3.42 -4.49
N ALA A 33 -3.88 2.47 -5.16
CA ALA A 33 -3.84 1.10 -4.71
C ALA A 33 -2.65 0.84 -3.78
N LEU A 34 -2.91 0.20 -2.64
CA LEU A 34 -1.90 -0.16 -1.65
C LEU A 34 -1.59 -1.65 -1.76
N ILE A 35 -0.32 -1.94 -1.96
CA ILE A 35 0.21 -3.29 -2.07
C ILE A 35 1.35 -3.50 -1.07
N GLY A 36 1.65 -4.73 -0.76
CA GLY A 36 2.74 -5.09 0.14
C GLY A 36 2.51 -6.45 0.77
N ARG A 37 3.53 -6.96 1.45
CA ARG A 37 3.44 -8.25 2.14
C ARG A 37 2.38 -8.24 3.25
N SER A 38 1.93 -9.43 3.62
CA SER A 38 1.07 -9.56 4.80
C SER A 38 1.76 -8.97 6.04
N ASN A 39 1.02 -8.21 6.84
CA ASN A 39 1.51 -7.55 8.07
C ASN A 39 2.58 -6.47 7.86
N VAL A 40 2.77 -5.98 6.64
CA VAL A 40 3.69 -4.87 6.35
C VAL A 40 3.20 -3.53 6.93
N GLY A 41 1.89 -3.40 7.19
CA GLY A 41 1.30 -2.21 7.80
C GLY A 41 0.34 -1.43 6.90
N LYS A 42 -0.21 -2.03 5.81
CA LYS A 42 -1.16 -1.36 4.89
C LYS A 42 -2.35 -0.72 5.60
N SER A 43 -3.10 -1.50 6.38
CA SER A 43 -4.27 -0.98 7.11
C SER A 43 -3.88 0.07 8.17
N SER A 44 -2.71 -0.06 8.79
CA SER A 44 -2.17 0.95 9.71
C SER A 44 -1.82 2.23 8.98
N PHE A 45 -1.28 2.13 7.78
CA PHE A 45 -0.98 3.27 6.91
C PHE A 45 -2.26 4.02 6.55
N ILE A 46 -3.30 3.32 6.07
CA ILE A 46 -4.60 3.93 5.76
C ILE A 46 -5.15 4.67 6.98
N ASN A 47 -5.28 3.99 8.12
CA ASN A 47 -5.83 4.58 9.34
C ASN A 47 -5.07 5.84 9.79
N SER A 48 -3.74 5.82 9.67
CA SER A 48 -2.89 6.95 10.03
C SER A 48 -3.06 8.14 9.07
N ILE A 49 -3.09 7.88 7.77
CA ILE A 49 -3.26 8.94 6.76
C ILE A 49 -4.63 9.61 6.86
N VAL A 50 -5.69 8.82 7.10
CA VAL A 50 -7.05 9.37 7.26
C VAL A 50 -7.33 9.88 8.66
N ASN A 51 -6.42 9.62 9.62
CA ASN A 51 -6.58 9.95 11.04
C ASN A 51 -7.86 9.38 11.67
N ILE A 52 -8.24 8.17 11.28
CA ILE A 52 -9.40 7.44 11.82
C ILE A 52 -8.94 6.06 12.25
N ASN A 53 -9.01 5.80 13.57
CA ASN A 53 -8.67 4.49 14.11
C ASN A 53 -9.71 3.43 13.72
N GLY A 54 -9.23 2.29 13.19
CA GLY A 54 -10.09 1.14 12.90
C GLY A 54 -10.92 1.23 11.62
N LEU A 55 -10.77 2.26 10.79
CA LEU A 55 -11.43 2.34 9.49
C LEU A 55 -11.01 1.13 8.62
N ALA A 56 -9.72 0.93 8.45
CA ALA A 56 -9.17 -0.29 7.88
C ALA A 56 -8.88 -1.27 9.02
N LYS A 57 -9.48 -2.47 8.96
CA LYS A 57 -9.29 -3.50 10.00
C LYS A 57 -7.85 -3.99 10.01
N THR A 58 -7.14 -3.74 11.09
CA THR A 58 -5.79 -4.28 11.30
C THR A 58 -5.91 -5.70 11.85
N SER A 59 -5.08 -6.61 11.36
CA SER A 59 -5.00 -7.97 11.88
C SER A 59 -3.56 -8.40 12.03
N ASN A 60 -3.23 -8.95 13.19
CA ASN A 60 -1.95 -9.60 13.42
C ASN A 60 -1.92 -11.02 12.87
N THR A 61 -3.07 -11.57 12.45
CA THR A 61 -3.15 -12.89 11.84
C THR A 61 -2.85 -12.79 10.35
N PRO A 62 -1.78 -13.42 9.88
CA PRO A 62 -1.43 -13.42 8.47
C PRO A 62 -2.54 -14.06 7.60
N GLY A 63 -2.82 -13.49 6.41
CA GLY A 63 -3.79 -14.05 5.45
C GLY A 63 -5.26 -13.67 5.70
N LYS A 64 -5.56 -12.72 6.58
CA LYS A 64 -6.95 -12.25 6.78
C LYS A 64 -7.47 -11.36 5.66
N THR A 65 -6.63 -10.52 5.05
CA THR A 65 -7.07 -9.69 3.93
C THR A 65 -6.97 -10.50 2.64
N LYS A 66 -8.03 -11.21 2.33
CA LYS A 66 -8.19 -11.96 1.07
C LYS A 66 -8.98 -11.17 0.04
N LEU A 67 -9.53 -10.04 0.45
CA LEU A 67 -10.45 -9.21 -0.30
C LEU A 67 -9.80 -7.87 -0.65
N ILE A 68 -10.24 -7.29 -1.72
CA ILE A 68 -9.95 -5.91 -2.10
C ILE A 68 -10.88 -5.02 -1.25
N ASN A 69 -10.31 -4.13 -0.44
CA ASN A 69 -11.10 -3.22 0.38
C ASN A 69 -10.99 -1.81 -0.16
N LEU A 70 -12.13 -1.21 -0.49
CA LEU A 70 -12.20 0.14 -1.02
C LEU A 70 -12.65 1.12 0.06
N PHE A 71 -11.95 2.25 0.14
CA PHE A 71 -12.23 3.34 1.08
C PHE A 71 -12.36 4.65 0.30
N ASN A 72 -13.49 5.33 0.46
CA ASN A 72 -13.70 6.64 -0.12
C ASN A 72 -13.10 7.72 0.79
N ILE A 73 -12.31 8.60 0.20
CA ILE A 73 -11.61 9.67 0.92
C ILE A 73 -12.08 11.02 0.39
N ASN A 74 -12.73 11.81 1.24
CA ASN A 74 -13.25 13.14 0.94
C ASN A 74 -14.21 13.19 -0.27
N ASP A 75 -14.77 12.09 -0.71
CA ASP A 75 -15.49 11.95 -1.98
C ASP A 75 -14.67 12.44 -3.21
N LYS A 76 -13.33 12.34 -3.12
CA LYS A 76 -12.38 12.80 -4.15
C LYS A 76 -11.51 11.69 -4.71
N PHE A 77 -11.17 10.68 -3.91
CA PHE A 77 -10.37 9.54 -4.36
C PHE A 77 -10.66 8.31 -3.51
N ILE A 78 -10.18 7.17 -3.99
CA ILE A 78 -10.32 5.88 -3.34
C ILE A 78 -8.95 5.38 -2.88
N PHE A 79 -8.85 4.88 -1.65
CA PHE A 79 -7.80 3.94 -1.29
C PHE A 79 -8.29 2.51 -1.53
N ALA A 80 -7.53 1.73 -2.31
CA ALA A 80 -7.75 0.31 -2.52
C ALA A 80 -6.71 -0.50 -1.73
N ASP A 81 -7.10 -1.10 -0.59
CA ASP A 81 -6.24 -2.03 0.17
C ASP A 81 -6.32 -3.41 -0.46
N LEU A 82 -5.28 -3.77 -1.19
CA LEU A 82 -5.22 -5.04 -1.93
C LEU A 82 -4.70 -6.17 -1.04
N PRO A 83 -5.05 -7.42 -1.35
CA PRO A 83 -4.53 -8.60 -0.64
C PRO A 83 -3.00 -8.58 -0.55
N GLY A 84 -2.47 -8.87 0.64
CA GLY A 84 -1.02 -8.96 0.83
C GLY A 84 -0.43 -10.17 0.12
N TYR A 85 0.71 -10.00 -0.54
CA TYR A 85 1.46 -11.09 -1.15
C TYR A 85 2.46 -11.76 -0.17
N GLY A 86 3.17 -12.80 -0.63
CA GLY A 86 4.24 -13.45 0.13
C GLY A 86 3.81 -14.30 1.32
N TYR A 87 2.55 -14.76 1.35
CA TYR A 87 2.05 -15.60 2.43
C TYR A 87 2.41 -17.07 2.22
N ALA A 88 3.35 -17.58 3.03
CA ALA A 88 3.89 -18.95 2.89
C ALA A 88 2.93 -20.06 3.35
N LYS A 89 1.94 -19.75 4.21
CA LYS A 89 1.05 -20.75 4.83
C LYS A 89 -0.22 -21.06 4.06
N VAL A 90 -0.36 -20.62 2.82
CA VAL A 90 -1.50 -20.97 1.96
C VAL A 90 -1.10 -21.97 0.89
N SER A 91 -2.04 -22.82 0.46
CA SER A 91 -1.80 -23.75 -0.64
C SER A 91 -1.39 -23.02 -1.92
N GLY A 92 -0.58 -23.66 -2.76
CA GLY A 92 -0.14 -23.10 -4.03
C GLY A 92 -1.30 -22.61 -4.90
N LYS A 93 -2.42 -23.35 -4.96
CA LYS A 93 -3.63 -22.97 -5.71
C LYS A 93 -4.23 -21.64 -5.23
N LEU A 94 -4.36 -21.45 -3.91
CA LEU A 94 -4.89 -20.19 -3.35
C LEU A 94 -3.92 -19.02 -3.58
N ARG A 95 -2.61 -19.24 -3.50
CA ARG A 95 -1.60 -18.23 -3.78
C ARG A 95 -1.69 -17.76 -5.23
N ASN A 96 -1.77 -18.68 -6.17
CA ASN A 96 -1.89 -18.37 -7.59
C ASN A 96 -3.19 -17.61 -7.90
N LEU A 97 -4.30 -17.97 -7.27
CA LEU A 97 -5.57 -17.26 -7.43
C LEU A 97 -5.47 -15.81 -6.91
N TRP A 98 -4.86 -15.59 -5.75
CA TRP A 98 -4.70 -14.24 -5.21
C TRP A 98 -3.75 -13.39 -6.04
N GLN A 99 -2.67 -13.98 -6.53
CA GLN A 99 -1.76 -13.30 -7.44
C GLN A 99 -2.49 -12.91 -8.71
N LYS A 100 -3.24 -13.82 -9.32
CA LYS A 100 -4.05 -13.55 -10.52
C LYS A 100 -5.05 -12.42 -10.29
N ASN A 101 -5.79 -12.44 -9.17
CA ASN A 101 -6.76 -11.39 -8.84
C ASN A 101 -6.08 -10.03 -8.61
N LEU A 102 -4.89 -10.03 -7.99
CA LEU A 102 -4.09 -8.82 -7.79
C LEU A 102 -3.64 -8.24 -9.13
N GLU A 103 -3.08 -9.07 -10.01
CA GLU A 103 -2.63 -8.67 -11.34
C GLU A 103 -3.81 -8.19 -12.20
N GLU A 104 -4.93 -8.91 -12.19
CA GLU A 104 -6.15 -8.51 -12.90
C GLU A 104 -6.65 -7.12 -12.44
N TYR A 105 -6.66 -6.88 -11.11
CA TYR A 105 -7.03 -5.58 -10.57
C TYR A 105 -6.07 -4.46 -11.02
N LEU A 106 -4.77 -4.68 -10.86
CA LEU A 106 -3.76 -3.67 -11.17
C LEU A 106 -3.68 -3.32 -12.66
N LEU A 107 -3.92 -4.28 -13.55
CA LEU A 107 -3.83 -4.07 -14.99
C LEU A 107 -5.13 -3.56 -15.63
N ASN A 108 -6.27 -3.93 -15.10
CA ASN A 108 -7.56 -3.66 -15.74
C ASN A 108 -8.42 -2.61 -15.03
N ARG A 109 -8.07 -2.21 -13.79
CA ARG A 109 -8.79 -1.16 -13.08
C ARG A 109 -8.36 0.22 -13.59
N LYS A 110 -9.15 0.80 -14.48
CA LYS A 110 -8.83 2.05 -15.21
C LYS A 110 -8.72 3.30 -14.33
N THR A 111 -9.30 3.26 -13.14
CA THR A 111 -9.30 4.37 -12.19
C THR A 111 -8.02 4.47 -11.36
N ILE A 112 -7.12 3.49 -11.41
CA ILE A 112 -5.84 3.53 -10.70
C ILE A 112 -4.95 4.62 -11.30
N VAL A 113 -4.59 5.60 -10.47
CA VAL A 113 -3.67 6.68 -10.83
C VAL A 113 -2.28 6.50 -10.25
N SER A 114 -2.14 5.72 -9.18
CA SER A 114 -0.85 5.41 -8.58
C SER A 114 -0.93 4.17 -7.68
N LEU A 115 0.22 3.49 -7.53
CA LEU A 115 0.40 2.42 -6.56
C LEU A 115 1.30 2.89 -5.43
N ILE A 116 1.04 2.40 -4.23
CA ILE A 116 1.93 2.53 -3.08
C ILE A 116 2.35 1.14 -2.67
N GLN A 117 3.62 0.80 -2.88
CA GLN A 117 4.18 -0.43 -2.35
C GLN A 117 4.76 -0.20 -0.97
N LEU A 118 4.27 -0.94 0.02
CA LEU A 118 4.76 -0.86 1.39
C LEU A 118 5.78 -1.97 1.65
N ILE A 119 6.94 -1.59 2.21
CA ILE A 119 8.03 -2.51 2.58
C ILE A 119 8.40 -2.27 4.06
N ASP A 120 8.63 -3.34 4.80
CA ASP A 120 8.99 -3.28 6.22
C ASP A 120 10.45 -2.89 6.38
N SER A 121 10.71 -1.71 6.95
CA SER A 121 12.07 -1.14 7.11
C SER A 121 12.97 -1.88 8.11
N ARG A 122 12.42 -2.79 8.91
CA ARG A 122 13.17 -3.56 9.91
C ARG A 122 14.03 -4.68 9.31
N HIS A 123 13.81 -4.99 8.06
CA HIS A 123 14.47 -6.08 7.33
C HIS A 123 15.00 -5.57 6.00
N ASP A 124 15.95 -6.30 5.46
CA ASP A 124 16.36 -6.10 4.07
C ASP A 124 15.17 -6.38 3.11
N ILE A 125 15.26 -5.81 1.91
CA ILE A 125 14.26 -6.02 0.87
C ILE A 125 14.14 -7.52 0.59
N GLN A 126 12.95 -8.05 0.80
CA GLN A 126 12.69 -9.46 0.58
C GLN A 126 12.47 -9.74 -0.91
N GLN A 127 12.80 -10.95 -1.34
CA GLN A 127 12.69 -11.34 -2.74
C GLN A 127 11.31 -11.05 -3.35
N ASN A 128 10.22 -11.31 -2.60
CA ASN A 128 8.86 -11.03 -3.06
C ASN A 128 8.61 -9.52 -3.24
N ASP A 129 9.21 -8.66 -2.41
CA ASP A 129 9.09 -7.21 -2.53
C ASP A 129 9.82 -6.71 -3.77
N PHE A 130 11.03 -7.23 -4.01
CA PHE A 130 11.81 -6.94 -5.20
C PHE A 130 11.09 -7.40 -6.48
N GLN A 131 10.60 -8.64 -6.51
CA GLN A 131 9.87 -9.18 -7.67
C GLN A 131 8.63 -8.34 -7.99
N MET A 132 7.89 -7.88 -6.97
CA MET A 132 6.72 -7.01 -7.17
C MET A 132 7.12 -5.67 -7.78
N VAL A 133 8.21 -5.04 -7.31
CA VAL A 133 8.72 -3.79 -7.91
C VAL A 133 9.09 -4.01 -9.39
N GLN A 134 9.78 -5.10 -9.70
CA GLN A 134 10.14 -5.39 -11.09
C GLN A 134 8.90 -5.62 -11.98
N TRP A 135 7.89 -6.32 -11.45
CA TRP A 135 6.64 -6.54 -12.15
C TRP A 135 5.87 -5.23 -12.41
N ILE A 136 5.82 -4.31 -11.42
CA ILE A 136 5.18 -3.00 -11.57
C ILE A 136 5.91 -2.16 -12.63
N LYS A 137 7.25 -2.14 -12.60
CA LYS A 137 8.08 -1.44 -13.59
C LYS A 137 7.85 -2.00 -15.00
N TYR A 138 7.84 -3.33 -15.14
CA TYR A 138 7.60 -4.00 -16.43
C TYR A 138 6.24 -3.62 -17.03
N ASN A 139 5.22 -3.44 -16.21
CA ASN A 139 3.88 -3.05 -16.65
C ASN A 139 3.70 -1.51 -16.74
N ASN A 140 4.75 -0.71 -16.54
CA ASN A 140 4.72 0.75 -16.60
C ASN A 140 3.67 1.39 -15.70
N LEU A 141 3.37 0.80 -14.55
CA LEU A 141 2.40 1.35 -13.60
C LEU A 141 3.06 2.44 -12.74
N PRO A 142 2.43 3.61 -12.57
CA PRO A 142 2.99 4.67 -11.73
C PRO A 142 2.97 4.25 -10.26
N PHE A 143 4.12 4.33 -9.58
CA PHE A 143 4.22 3.92 -8.18
C PHE A 143 5.36 4.61 -7.43
N PHE A 144 5.33 4.47 -6.12
CA PHE A 144 6.43 4.75 -5.22
C PHE A 144 6.41 3.79 -4.03
N VAL A 145 7.50 3.78 -3.26
CA VAL A 145 7.66 2.86 -2.13
C VAL A 145 7.58 3.61 -0.81
N ILE A 146 6.93 2.97 0.16
CA ILE A 146 6.90 3.43 1.55
C ILE A 146 7.63 2.43 2.43
N ALA A 147 8.69 2.86 3.08
CA ALA A 147 9.36 2.13 4.15
C ALA A 147 8.56 2.28 5.45
N THR A 148 7.84 1.24 5.83
CA THR A 148 6.98 1.24 7.02
C THR A 148 7.74 0.88 8.29
N LYS A 149 7.14 1.15 9.46
CA LYS A 149 7.65 0.80 10.80
C LYS A 149 9.01 1.42 11.12
N VAL A 150 9.31 2.59 10.56
CA VAL A 150 10.58 3.27 10.83
C VAL A 150 10.74 3.70 12.30
N ASP A 151 9.65 3.71 13.07
CA ASP A 151 9.66 3.89 14.52
C ASP A 151 10.27 2.71 15.29
N GLN A 152 10.44 1.57 14.63
CA GLN A 152 11.03 0.36 15.21
C GLN A 152 12.51 0.15 14.84
N ILE A 153 13.11 1.13 14.17
CA ILE A 153 14.56 1.19 13.91
C ILE A 153 15.17 2.46 14.50
N PRO A 154 16.48 2.49 14.81
CA PRO A 154 17.14 3.69 15.31
C PRO A 154 16.97 4.87 14.36
N LYS A 155 16.62 6.06 14.88
CA LYS A 155 16.37 7.26 14.08
C LYS A 155 17.54 7.59 13.13
N ALA A 156 18.79 7.43 13.61
CA ALA A 156 19.98 7.66 12.81
C ALA A 156 20.10 6.76 11.58
N LYS A 157 19.46 5.58 11.58
CA LYS A 157 19.50 4.61 10.48
C LYS A 157 18.39 4.82 9.43
N ILE A 158 17.36 5.60 9.72
CA ILE A 158 16.17 5.73 8.84
C ILE A 158 16.58 6.22 7.45
N SER A 159 17.38 7.30 7.38
CA SER A 159 17.85 7.84 6.09
C SER A 159 18.66 6.82 5.30
N ALA A 160 19.59 6.13 5.96
CA ALA A 160 20.43 5.13 5.32
C ALA A 160 19.61 3.93 4.78
N VAL A 161 18.60 3.48 5.54
CA VAL A 161 17.68 2.40 5.08
C VAL A 161 16.89 2.84 3.85
N CYS A 162 16.32 4.05 3.85
CA CYS A 162 15.58 4.55 2.70
C CYS A 162 16.48 4.71 1.47
N GLN A 163 17.67 5.28 1.61
CA GLN A 163 18.65 5.41 0.52
C GLN A 163 19.11 4.06 -0.03
N ASN A 164 19.31 3.08 0.85
CA ASN A 164 19.64 1.72 0.42
C ASN A 164 18.50 1.09 -0.38
N PHE A 165 17.25 1.25 0.07
CA PHE A 165 16.08 0.78 -0.66
C PHE A 165 15.94 1.49 -2.02
N GLU A 166 16.13 2.82 -2.06
CA GLU A 166 16.12 3.58 -3.32
C GLU A 166 17.19 3.08 -4.30
N LYS A 167 18.39 2.82 -3.80
CA LYS A 167 19.50 2.29 -4.64
C LYS A 167 19.18 0.91 -5.21
N ILE A 168 18.60 0.02 -4.40
CA ILE A 168 18.29 -1.37 -4.84
C ILE A 168 17.07 -1.40 -5.76
N LEU A 169 16.05 -0.60 -5.44
CA LEU A 169 14.77 -0.62 -6.16
C LEU A 169 14.73 0.38 -7.31
N GLU A 170 15.65 1.36 -7.33
CA GLU A 170 15.72 2.46 -8.33
C GLU A 170 14.38 3.22 -8.44
N VAL A 171 13.76 3.50 -7.31
CA VAL A 171 12.50 4.25 -7.19
C VAL A 171 12.50 5.08 -5.90
N PRO A 172 11.74 6.18 -5.83
CA PRO A 172 11.62 6.97 -4.61
C PRO A 172 11.08 6.14 -3.44
N VAL A 173 11.71 6.28 -2.27
CA VAL A 173 11.31 5.61 -1.03
C VAL A 173 11.07 6.63 0.07
N PHE A 174 9.88 6.59 0.67
CA PHE A 174 9.49 7.53 1.71
C PHE A 174 9.33 6.80 3.06
N PRO A 175 9.90 7.30 4.15
CA PRO A 175 9.72 6.70 5.47
C PRO A 175 8.32 6.97 6.01
N PHE A 176 7.74 5.97 6.68
CA PHE A 176 6.45 6.08 7.36
C PHE A 176 6.45 5.41 8.73
N SER A 177 5.88 6.12 9.72
CA SER A 177 5.65 5.62 11.08
C SER A 177 4.21 5.87 11.51
N LYS A 178 3.59 4.88 12.14
CA LYS A 178 2.29 5.05 12.78
C LYS A 178 2.35 5.99 14.00
N SER A 179 3.46 5.97 14.73
CA SER A 179 3.63 6.64 16.02
C SER A 179 4.25 8.03 15.92
N ASN A 180 4.79 8.42 14.75
CA ASN A 180 5.53 9.65 14.58
C ASN A 180 4.99 10.51 13.43
N SER A 181 4.34 11.63 13.75
CA SER A 181 3.77 12.58 12.79
C SER A 181 4.79 13.21 11.82
N PHE A 182 6.10 13.20 12.13
CA PHE A 182 7.15 13.70 11.24
C PHE A 182 7.32 12.86 9.97
N TYR A 183 6.99 11.56 10.03
CA TYR A 183 7.07 10.64 8.89
C TYR A 183 5.70 10.34 8.27
N ASN A 184 4.66 11.08 8.68
CA ASN A 184 3.39 10.99 8.00
C ASN A 184 3.50 11.73 6.67
N LEU A 185 3.34 10.99 5.59
CA LEU A 185 3.36 11.52 4.23
C LEU A 185 2.41 12.71 4.11
N LYS A 186 2.96 13.84 3.70
CA LYS A 186 2.15 14.91 3.12
C LYS A 186 1.87 14.49 1.69
N ILE A 187 0.67 13.95 1.43
CA ILE A 187 0.22 13.72 0.06
C ILE A 187 0.06 15.09 -0.58
N THR A 188 0.99 15.46 -1.43
CA THR A 188 1.00 16.70 -2.21
C THR A 188 0.46 16.44 -3.61
#